data_5ced205d67b5a1ba537edbea8084f52d
#
_entry.id   5ced205d67b5a1ba537edbea8084f52d
#
_cell.length_a   1.000
_cell.length_b   1.000
_cell.length_c   1.000
_cell.angle_alpha   90.00
_cell.angle_beta   90.00
_cell.angle_gamma   90.00
#
_symmetry.space_group_name_H-M   'P 1'
#
loop_
_entity.id
_entity.type
_entity.pdbx_description
1 polymer ?
#
loop_
_entity_poly.entity_id
_entity_poly.type
_entity_poly.pdbx_seq_one_letter_code
_entity_poly.pdbx_strand_id
1 'polypeptide(L)'
;FNAAGWRVFTASRQGLATECPWADGPDNHIHLDLEDIHSIEASLDLIREKLGDGKLHALVNNAGMSPKGPDGVRLGVQQTAYGTWKSVFNVNLFATALLARGLFPELKAAQGTIINITSIAGSKVHPFAGVAYATSKAALSALTREMAYDFGPHGVRVNAIAPGEIDTSILSPGTEDIVQRLVPMHRLGKPEEVASLIHFLCTSSASYVNGAEIHVNGGQHV
;
A
#
# COMPACT_ATOMS: atom_id res chain seq x y z
N PHE A 1 -4.07 14.08 -4.59
CA PHE A 1 -2.90 14.40 -5.42
C PHE A 1 -3.27 15.29 -6.60
N ASN A 2 -4.21 14.91 -7.49
CA ASN A 2 -4.62 15.73 -8.65
C ASN A 2 -5.07 17.14 -8.23
N ALA A 3 -5.91 17.26 -7.19
CA ALA A 3 -6.34 18.56 -6.65
C ALA A 3 -5.18 19.43 -6.13
N ALA A 4 -4.03 18.80 -5.83
CA ALA A 4 -2.80 19.48 -5.42
C ALA A 4 -1.81 19.69 -6.58
N GLY A 5 -2.24 19.47 -7.83
CA GLY A 5 -1.45 19.71 -9.03
C GLY A 5 -0.44 18.61 -9.39
N TRP A 6 -0.56 17.42 -8.79
CA TRP A 6 0.28 16.29 -9.14
C TRP A 6 -0.23 15.60 -10.41
N ARG A 7 0.67 15.19 -11.28
CA ARG A 7 0.37 14.21 -12.32
C ARG A 7 0.34 12.82 -11.69
N VAL A 8 -0.79 12.11 -11.80
CA VAL A 8 -1.00 10.84 -11.13
C VAL A 8 -1.17 9.72 -12.15
N PHE A 9 -0.36 8.67 -12.01
CA PHE A 9 -0.59 7.39 -12.66
C PHE A 9 -1.26 6.43 -11.70
N THR A 10 -2.25 5.70 -12.20
CA THR A 10 -2.88 4.59 -11.46
C THR A 10 -2.47 3.26 -12.08
N ALA A 11 -2.33 2.22 -11.27
CA ALA A 11 -2.01 0.88 -11.74
C ALA A 11 -2.89 -0.17 -11.08
N SER A 12 -3.48 -1.07 -11.85
CA SER A 12 -4.27 -2.19 -11.34
C SER A 12 -4.43 -3.30 -12.38
N ARG A 13 -4.90 -4.48 -11.94
CA ARG A 13 -5.28 -5.59 -12.83
C ARG A 13 -6.56 -5.30 -13.65
N GLN A 14 -7.40 -4.44 -13.14
CA GLN A 14 -8.64 -4.04 -13.80
C GLN A 14 -8.37 -2.87 -14.74
N GLY A 15 -9.13 -2.76 -15.81
CA GLY A 15 -9.16 -1.55 -16.62
C GLY A 15 -9.60 -0.36 -15.78
N LEU A 16 -9.36 0.83 -16.30
CA LEU A 16 -9.83 2.06 -15.68
C LEU A 16 -11.35 1.97 -15.48
N ALA A 17 -11.81 2.10 -14.23
CA ALA A 17 -13.24 2.19 -13.98
C ALA A 17 -13.76 3.50 -14.58
N THR A 18 -14.82 3.41 -15.39
CA THR A 18 -15.46 4.57 -16.04
C THR A 18 -15.96 5.62 -15.05
N GLU A 19 -16.11 5.22 -13.78
CA GLU A 19 -16.54 6.08 -12.66
C GLU A 19 -15.39 6.47 -11.72
N CYS A 20 -14.13 6.25 -12.10
CA CYS A 20 -13.01 6.68 -11.27
C CYS A 20 -12.79 8.19 -11.45
N PRO A 21 -13.27 9.04 -10.51
CA PRO A 21 -13.21 10.49 -10.65
C PRO A 21 -11.79 11.06 -10.56
N TRP A 22 -10.82 10.21 -10.28
CA TRP A 22 -9.42 10.56 -10.02
C TRP A 22 -8.47 10.22 -11.15
N ALA A 23 -8.97 9.52 -12.18
CA ALA A 23 -8.13 9.15 -13.29
C ALA A 23 -8.12 10.30 -14.31
N ASP A 24 -6.92 10.82 -14.59
CA ASP A 24 -6.70 11.76 -15.71
C ASP A 24 -6.90 11.10 -17.09
N GLY A 25 -7.84 10.14 -17.16
CA GLY A 25 -8.17 9.38 -18.34
C GLY A 25 -7.38 8.06 -18.49
N PRO A 26 -7.72 7.26 -19.51
CA PRO A 26 -7.13 5.94 -19.73
C PRO A 26 -5.62 5.99 -19.99
N ASP A 27 -5.11 7.10 -20.50
CA ASP A 27 -3.69 7.26 -20.80
C ASP A 27 -2.80 7.27 -19.54
N ASN A 28 -3.38 7.59 -18.38
CA ASN A 28 -2.68 7.60 -17.09
C ASN A 28 -2.94 6.34 -16.27
N HIS A 29 -3.64 5.34 -16.83
CA HIS A 29 -3.81 4.03 -16.21
C HIS A 29 -2.85 3.00 -16.80
N ILE A 30 -2.29 2.15 -15.94
CA ILE A 30 -1.32 1.11 -16.30
C ILE A 30 -1.90 -0.24 -15.87
N HIS A 31 -2.01 -1.18 -16.79
CA HIS A 31 -2.34 -2.54 -16.43
C HIS A 31 -1.16 -3.18 -15.69
N LEU A 32 -1.40 -3.67 -14.48
CA LEU A 32 -0.37 -4.25 -13.61
C LEU A 32 -0.96 -5.37 -12.76
N ASP A 33 -0.52 -6.60 -12.99
CA ASP A 33 -0.76 -7.72 -12.09
C ASP A 33 0.45 -7.93 -11.17
N LEU A 34 0.26 -7.66 -9.88
CA LEU A 34 1.30 -7.80 -8.86
C LEU A 34 1.61 -9.27 -8.48
N GLU A 35 0.81 -10.21 -8.94
CA GLU A 35 1.08 -11.64 -8.75
C GLU A 35 2.01 -12.20 -9.85
N ASP A 36 2.06 -11.54 -11.01
CA ASP A 36 2.86 -11.93 -12.16
C ASP A 36 4.11 -11.06 -12.31
N ILE A 37 5.29 -11.68 -12.17
CA ILE A 37 6.57 -10.98 -12.29
C ILE A 37 6.79 -10.39 -13.68
N HIS A 38 6.32 -11.04 -14.75
CA HIS A 38 6.45 -10.52 -16.11
C HIS A 38 5.57 -9.27 -16.32
N SER A 39 4.40 -9.25 -15.70
CA SER A 39 3.55 -8.05 -15.69
C SER A 39 4.22 -6.90 -14.94
N ILE A 40 4.89 -7.18 -13.83
CA ILE A 40 5.66 -6.16 -13.10
C ILE A 40 6.79 -5.62 -13.97
N GLU A 41 7.60 -6.49 -14.58
CA GLU A 41 8.73 -6.09 -15.43
C GLU A 41 8.25 -5.25 -16.63
N ALA A 42 7.22 -5.69 -17.34
CA ALA A 42 6.65 -4.93 -18.46
C ALA A 42 6.10 -3.56 -18.03
N SER A 43 5.51 -3.48 -16.84
CA SER A 43 4.97 -2.21 -16.31
C SER A 43 6.07 -1.18 -16.00
N LEU A 44 7.27 -1.62 -15.63
CA LEU A 44 8.40 -0.71 -15.36
C LEU A 44 8.79 0.10 -16.61
N ASP A 45 8.86 -0.57 -17.76
CA ASP A 45 9.20 0.12 -19.02
C ASP A 45 8.11 1.09 -19.44
N LEU A 46 6.84 0.68 -19.32
CA LEU A 46 5.70 1.56 -19.60
C LEU A 46 5.65 2.77 -18.64
N ILE A 47 5.96 2.58 -17.36
CA ILE A 47 6.06 3.68 -16.40
C ILE A 47 7.15 4.67 -16.83
N ARG A 48 8.34 4.19 -17.19
CA ARG A 48 9.45 5.02 -17.66
C ARG A 48 9.09 5.84 -18.89
N GLU A 49 8.46 5.19 -19.88
CA GLU A 49 7.95 5.87 -21.07
C GLU A 49 6.99 7.01 -20.70
N LYS A 50 6.02 6.72 -19.82
CA LYS A 50 5.01 7.71 -19.41
C LYS A 50 5.60 8.84 -18.54
N LEU A 51 6.63 8.60 -17.76
CA LEU A 51 7.30 9.63 -16.96
C LEU A 51 7.94 10.69 -17.85
N GLY A 52 8.55 10.31 -18.97
CA GLY A 52 9.14 11.21 -19.97
C GLY A 52 10.42 11.91 -19.51
N ASP A 53 10.40 12.55 -18.34
CA ASP A 53 11.55 13.27 -17.75
C ASP A 53 12.41 12.38 -16.84
N GLY A 54 12.07 11.10 -16.70
CA GLY A 54 12.80 10.14 -15.88
C GLY A 54 12.70 10.38 -14.36
N LYS A 55 11.70 11.13 -13.89
CA LYS A 55 11.54 11.49 -12.48
C LYS A 55 10.25 10.92 -11.90
N LEU A 56 10.36 10.16 -10.80
CA LEU A 56 9.24 9.67 -10.01
C LEU A 56 9.29 10.28 -8.60
N HIS A 57 8.38 11.20 -8.31
CA HIS A 57 8.36 11.91 -7.03
C HIS A 57 7.70 11.11 -5.91
N ALA A 58 6.76 10.23 -6.22
CA ALA A 58 6.10 9.38 -5.23
C ALA A 58 5.70 8.03 -5.83
N LEU A 59 5.99 6.95 -5.09
CA LEU A 59 5.48 5.60 -5.34
C LEU A 59 4.62 5.19 -4.15
N VAL A 60 3.32 4.98 -4.36
CA VAL A 60 2.40 4.54 -3.32
C VAL A 60 2.02 3.08 -3.55
N ASN A 61 2.53 2.18 -2.72
CA ASN A 61 2.22 0.75 -2.73
C ASN A 61 0.99 0.49 -1.86
N ASN A 62 -0.19 0.73 -2.44
CA ASN A 62 -1.48 0.60 -1.76
C ASN A 62 -2.15 -0.76 -2.00
N ALA A 63 -1.91 -1.39 -3.14
CA ALA A 63 -2.55 -2.64 -3.48
C ALA A 63 -2.23 -3.74 -2.45
N GLY A 64 -3.23 -4.57 -2.17
CA GLY A 64 -3.07 -5.69 -1.27
C GLY A 64 -4.24 -6.66 -1.36
N MET A 65 -4.01 -7.89 -0.96
CA MET A 65 -5.05 -8.92 -0.90
C MET A 65 -5.10 -9.55 0.49
N SER A 66 -6.33 -9.79 0.95
CA SER A 66 -6.64 -10.44 2.24
C SER A 66 -7.67 -11.54 2.03
N PRO A 67 -7.27 -12.71 1.53
CA PRO A 67 -8.19 -13.81 1.25
C PRO A 67 -8.93 -14.26 2.51
N LYS A 68 -10.19 -14.64 2.32
CA LYS A 68 -11.05 -15.21 3.34
C LYS A 68 -11.39 -16.66 2.99
N GLY A 69 -11.71 -17.43 4.00
CA GLY A 69 -12.33 -18.75 3.82
C GLY A 69 -13.81 -18.65 3.42
N PRO A 70 -14.48 -19.79 3.32
CA PRO A 70 -15.93 -19.83 3.13
C PRO A 70 -16.65 -18.93 4.15
N ASP A 71 -17.73 -18.29 3.74
CA ASP A 71 -18.54 -17.38 4.56
C ASP A 71 -17.77 -16.18 5.16
N GLY A 72 -16.67 -15.79 4.54
CA GLY A 72 -15.86 -14.64 5.00
C GLY A 72 -15.00 -14.91 6.24
N VAL A 73 -14.90 -16.17 6.67
CA VAL A 73 -14.17 -16.56 7.90
C VAL A 73 -12.67 -16.31 7.73
N ARG A 74 -12.03 -15.89 8.81
CA ARG A 74 -10.58 -15.73 8.91
C ARG A 74 -9.85 -17.04 8.62
N LEU A 75 -8.88 -17.02 7.72
CA LEU A 75 -7.98 -18.15 7.48
C LEU A 75 -6.86 -18.18 8.52
N GLY A 76 -6.88 -19.18 9.39
CA GLY A 76 -5.78 -19.48 10.32
C GLY A 76 -4.65 -20.26 9.66
N VAL A 77 -3.62 -20.62 10.45
CA VAL A 77 -2.43 -21.35 9.94
C VAL A 77 -2.81 -22.70 9.33
N GLN A 78 -3.72 -23.44 9.97
CA GLN A 78 -4.11 -24.78 9.52
C GLN A 78 -4.95 -24.76 8.23
N GLN A 79 -5.71 -23.68 7.98
CA GLN A 79 -6.60 -23.55 6.83
C GLN A 79 -5.94 -22.87 5.64
N THR A 80 -4.83 -22.22 5.84
CA THR A 80 -4.17 -21.45 4.77
C THR A 80 -3.29 -22.35 3.93
N ALA A 81 -3.72 -22.66 2.70
CA ALA A 81 -2.95 -23.45 1.74
C ALA A 81 -1.68 -22.70 1.29
N TYR A 82 -0.65 -23.45 0.90
CA TYR A 82 0.61 -22.88 0.40
C TYR A 82 0.40 -21.92 -0.78
N GLY A 83 -0.49 -22.24 -1.72
CA GLY A 83 -0.84 -21.35 -2.83
C GLY A 83 -1.34 -19.98 -2.35
N THR A 84 -2.19 -19.97 -1.33
CA THR A 84 -2.68 -18.72 -0.71
C THR A 84 -1.54 -17.91 -0.09
N TRP A 85 -0.63 -18.56 0.64
CA TRP A 85 0.58 -17.89 1.15
C TRP A 85 1.38 -17.25 0.02
N LYS A 86 1.67 -18.00 -1.03
CA LYS A 86 2.44 -17.55 -2.18
C LYS A 86 1.79 -16.31 -2.82
N SER A 87 0.51 -16.38 -3.17
CA SER A 87 -0.21 -15.27 -3.78
C SER A 87 -0.21 -14.02 -2.90
N VAL A 88 -0.51 -14.17 -1.60
CA VAL A 88 -0.52 -13.03 -0.66
C VAL A 88 0.86 -12.39 -0.55
N PHE A 89 1.93 -13.18 -0.44
CA PHE A 89 3.28 -12.63 -0.34
C PHE A 89 3.75 -12.02 -1.66
N ASN A 90 3.39 -12.60 -2.81
CA ASN A 90 3.69 -12.00 -4.11
C ASN A 90 3.10 -10.60 -4.21
N VAL A 91 1.81 -10.45 -3.93
CA VAL A 91 1.11 -9.16 -4.06
C VAL A 91 1.51 -8.17 -2.98
N ASN A 92 1.49 -8.59 -1.69
CA ASN A 92 1.62 -7.67 -0.57
C ASN A 92 3.07 -7.30 -0.21
N LEU A 93 4.05 -8.09 -0.66
CA LEU A 93 5.45 -7.91 -0.27
C LEU A 93 6.40 -7.90 -1.46
N PHE A 94 6.47 -8.99 -2.24
CA PHE A 94 7.50 -9.11 -3.28
C PHE A 94 7.30 -8.11 -4.41
N ALA A 95 6.07 -7.85 -4.84
CA ALA A 95 5.78 -6.84 -5.84
C ALA A 95 6.25 -5.45 -5.39
N THR A 96 6.05 -5.09 -4.11
CA THR A 96 6.54 -3.82 -3.55
C THR A 96 8.06 -3.72 -3.66
N ALA A 97 8.79 -4.79 -3.30
CA ALA A 97 10.25 -4.81 -3.41
C ALA A 97 10.72 -4.71 -4.87
N LEU A 98 10.05 -5.40 -5.80
CA LEU A 98 10.37 -5.38 -7.22
C LEU A 98 10.12 -4.01 -7.86
N LEU A 99 8.99 -3.39 -7.57
CA LEU A 99 8.67 -2.04 -8.04
C LEU A 99 9.64 -1.00 -7.48
N ALA A 100 9.92 -1.04 -6.18
CA ALA A 100 10.87 -0.14 -5.55
C ALA A 100 12.28 -0.27 -6.16
N ARG A 101 12.77 -1.50 -6.35
CA ARG A 101 14.04 -1.78 -7.01
C ARG A 101 14.04 -1.30 -8.46
N GLY A 102 12.98 -1.63 -9.20
CA GLY A 102 12.88 -1.33 -10.62
C GLY A 102 12.77 0.17 -10.93
N LEU A 103 12.10 0.94 -10.07
CA LEU A 103 11.90 2.39 -10.21
C LEU A 103 12.89 3.22 -9.37
N PHE A 104 13.90 2.59 -8.79
CA PHE A 104 14.88 3.29 -7.97
C PHE A 104 15.64 4.40 -8.72
N PRO A 105 16.06 4.24 -9.98
CA PRO A 105 16.71 5.31 -10.72
C PRO A 105 15.84 6.57 -10.84
N GLU A 106 14.56 6.42 -11.13
CA GLU A 106 13.60 7.50 -11.31
C GLU A 106 13.26 8.18 -9.97
N LEU A 107 13.14 7.39 -8.89
CA LEU A 107 12.96 7.87 -7.52
C LEU A 107 14.19 8.67 -7.06
N LYS A 108 15.38 8.16 -7.32
CA LYS A 108 16.65 8.85 -7.01
C LYS A 108 16.77 10.16 -7.78
N ALA A 109 16.43 10.18 -9.06
CA ALA A 109 16.50 11.39 -9.90
C ALA A 109 15.56 12.50 -9.39
N ALA A 110 14.45 12.13 -8.76
CA ALA A 110 13.48 13.06 -8.17
C ALA A 110 13.74 13.38 -6.70
N GLN A 111 14.66 12.68 -6.01
CA GLN A 111 14.73 12.61 -4.55
C GLN A 111 13.36 12.31 -3.94
N GLY A 112 12.70 11.32 -4.52
CA GLY A 112 11.29 11.00 -4.29
C GLY A 112 11.03 10.26 -2.99
N THR A 113 9.80 9.75 -2.86
CA THR A 113 9.38 9.01 -1.67
C THR A 113 8.60 7.75 -2.03
N ILE A 114 8.71 6.73 -1.19
CA ILE A 114 7.90 5.52 -1.25
C ILE A 114 7.00 5.48 -0.02
N ILE A 115 5.71 5.22 -0.22
CA ILE A 115 4.74 5.01 0.86
C ILE A 115 4.16 3.61 0.72
N ASN A 116 4.39 2.77 1.72
CA ASN A 116 3.86 1.42 1.79
C ASN A 116 2.63 1.37 2.69
N ILE A 117 1.53 0.82 2.21
CA ILE A 117 0.33 0.64 3.03
C ILE A 117 0.41 -0.74 3.71
N THR A 118 0.75 -0.70 5.00
CA THR A 118 0.78 -1.86 5.89
C THR A 118 -0.62 -2.13 6.45
N SER A 119 -0.75 -2.44 7.71
CA SER A 119 -2.02 -2.63 8.41
C SER A 119 -1.78 -2.77 9.90
N ILE A 120 -2.75 -2.41 10.72
CA ILE A 120 -2.77 -2.76 12.15
C ILE A 120 -2.61 -4.28 12.36
N ALA A 121 -3.13 -5.09 11.43
CA ALA A 121 -2.99 -6.55 11.48
C ALA A 121 -1.56 -7.06 11.36
N GLY A 122 -0.61 -6.22 10.91
CA GLY A 122 0.82 -6.52 10.89
C GLY A 122 1.48 -6.44 12.28
N SER A 123 0.90 -5.71 13.21
CA SER A 123 1.45 -5.49 14.55
C SER A 123 0.68 -6.21 15.66
N LYS A 124 -0.59 -6.55 15.45
CA LYS A 124 -1.41 -7.31 16.42
C LYS A 124 -2.35 -8.27 15.72
N VAL A 125 -2.79 -9.31 16.45
CA VAL A 125 -3.77 -10.27 15.90
C VAL A 125 -5.09 -9.55 15.68
N HIS A 126 -5.62 -9.68 14.47
CA HIS A 126 -6.88 -9.10 14.06
C HIS A 126 -7.92 -10.21 13.79
N PRO A 127 -9.15 -10.11 14.30
CA PRO A 127 -10.14 -11.20 14.21
C PRO A 127 -10.55 -11.55 12.78
N PHE A 128 -10.46 -10.60 11.84
CA PHE A 128 -10.84 -10.82 10.44
C PHE A 128 -9.66 -10.97 9.47
N ALA A 129 -8.46 -10.58 9.86
CA ALA A 129 -7.29 -10.68 8.99
C ALA A 129 -6.72 -12.10 9.01
N GLY A 130 -6.63 -12.74 7.84
CA GLY A 130 -6.00 -14.05 7.68
C GLY A 130 -4.50 -14.01 8.04
N VAL A 131 -3.95 -15.16 8.44
CA VAL A 131 -2.55 -15.25 8.89
C VAL A 131 -1.54 -14.84 7.80
N ALA A 132 -1.76 -15.23 6.55
CA ALA A 132 -0.88 -14.85 5.44
C ALA A 132 -0.90 -13.32 5.22
N TYR A 133 -2.06 -12.68 5.30
CA TYR A 133 -2.18 -11.23 5.23
C TYR A 133 -1.42 -10.55 6.37
N ALA A 134 -1.70 -10.92 7.61
CA ALA A 134 -1.09 -10.31 8.79
C ALA A 134 0.45 -10.41 8.73
N THR A 135 0.98 -11.58 8.43
CA THR A 135 2.43 -11.79 8.32
C THR A 135 3.05 -11.04 7.13
N SER A 136 2.36 -10.96 5.99
CA SER A 136 2.84 -10.15 4.86
C SER A 136 2.92 -8.67 5.18
N LYS A 137 1.96 -8.13 5.94
CA LYS A 137 1.96 -6.71 6.37
C LYS A 137 3.02 -6.42 7.44
N ALA A 138 3.28 -7.37 8.34
CA ALA A 138 4.43 -7.30 9.26
C ALA A 138 5.77 -7.30 8.51
N ALA A 139 5.91 -8.18 7.51
CA ALA A 139 7.09 -8.23 6.65
C ALA A 139 7.27 -6.94 5.85
N LEU A 140 6.18 -6.33 5.35
CA LEU A 140 6.21 -5.05 4.63
C LEU A 140 6.66 -3.89 5.53
N SER A 141 6.28 -3.89 6.82
CA SER A 141 6.80 -2.93 7.80
C SER A 141 8.32 -3.08 7.98
N ALA A 142 8.83 -4.31 8.07
CA ALA A 142 10.26 -4.56 8.12
C ALA A 142 10.97 -4.10 6.83
N LEU A 143 10.44 -4.48 5.65
CA LEU A 143 10.97 -4.08 4.35
C LEU A 143 11.02 -2.56 4.19
N THR A 144 10.04 -1.84 4.74
CA THR A 144 10.02 -0.36 4.73
C THR A 144 11.26 0.22 5.42
N ARG A 145 11.66 -0.32 6.57
CA ARG A 145 12.86 0.13 7.29
C ARG A 145 14.15 -0.19 6.53
N GLU A 146 14.25 -1.39 5.95
CA GLU A 146 15.40 -1.78 5.14
C GLU A 146 15.55 -0.87 3.90
N MET A 147 14.44 -0.63 3.18
CA MET A 147 14.47 0.31 2.05
C MET A 147 14.80 1.75 2.48
N ALA A 148 14.32 2.19 3.64
CA ALA A 148 14.63 3.53 4.16
C ALA A 148 16.13 3.69 4.46
N TYR A 149 16.77 2.63 4.95
CA TYR A 149 18.21 2.58 5.18
C TYR A 149 19.00 2.59 3.87
N ASP A 150 18.63 1.71 2.92
CA ASP A 150 19.35 1.56 1.66
C ASP A 150 19.20 2.78 0.73
N PHE A 151 18.00 3.38 0.68
CA PHE A 151 17.69 4.46 -0.26
C PHE A 151 17.93 5.86 0.32
N GLY A 152 17.94 5.98 1.64
CA GLY A 152 18.18 7.25 2.34
C GLY A 152 19.44 8.00 1.90
N PRO A 153 20.62 7.35 1.73
CA PRO A 153 21.84 8.00 1.22
C PRO A 153 21.69 8.60 -0.18
N HIS A 154 20.65 8.21 -0.91
CA HIS A 154 20.34 8.70 -2.24
C HIS A 154 19.24 9.77 -2.28
N GLY A 155 18.79 10.24 -1.10
CA GLY A 155 17.75 11.25 -0.97
C GLY A 155 16.32 10.70 -1.15
N VAL A 156 16.13 9.37 -1.23
CA VAL A 156 14.81 8.74 -1.35
C VAL A 156 14.33 8.33 0.04
N ARG A 157 13.15 8.81 0.43
CA ARG A 157 12.53 8.48 1.71
C ARG A 157 11.54 7.33 1.55
N VAL A 158 11.46 6.44 2.53
CA VAL A 158 10.52 5.32 2.53
C VAL A 158 9.80 5.25 3.88
N ASN A 159 8.48 5.33 3.87
CA ASN A 159 7.66 5.25 5.07
C ASN A 159 6.48 4.30 4.88
N ALA A 160 5.90 3.86 5.96
CA ALA A 160 4.70 3.05 5.98
C ALA A 160 3.54 3.78 6.67
N ILE A 161 2.35 3.46 6.24
CA ILE A 161 1.10 3.82 6.94
C ILE A 161 0.41 2.52 7.32
N ALA A 162 -0.01 2.40 8.58
CA ALA A 162 -0.75 1.28 9.13
C ALA A 162 -2.22 1.68 9.41
N PRO A 163 -3.13 1.51 8.43
CA PRO A 163 -4.54 1.75 8.65
C PRO A 163 -5.15 0.75 9.64
N GLY A 164 -6.19 1.18 10.35
CA GLY A 164 -7.12 0.33 11.07
C GLY A 164 -8.38 0.04 10.24
N GLU A 165 -9.55 0.18 10.90
CA GLU A 165 -10.85 0.00 10.26
C GLU A 165 -11.19 1.25 9.43
N ILE A 166 -10.99 1.17 8.13
CA ILE A 166 -11.28 2.24 7.17
C ILE A 166 -12.54 1.90 6.37
N ASP A 167 -13.44 2.84 6.19
CA ASP A 167 -14.69 2.69 5.43
C ASP A 167 -14.40 2.45 3.95
N THR A 168 -14.32 1.19 3.57
CA THR A 168 -14.02 0.72 2.21
C THR A 168 -14.75 -0.59 1.94
N SER A 169 -14.81 -0.99 0.67
CA SER A 169 -15.46 -2.24 0.24
C SER A 169 -14.78 -3.53 0.76
N ILE A 170 -13.60 -3.44 1.39
CA ILE A 170 -12.87 -4.60 1.93
C ILE A 170 -13.32 -4.97 3.36
N LEU A 171 -14.12 -4.13 4.01
CA LEU A 171 -14.57 -4.39 5.36
C LEU A 171 -15.35 -5.72 5.47
N SER A 172 -15.11 -6.41 6.57
CA SER A 172 -15.82 -7.67 6.87
C SER A 172 -17.10 -7.38 7.63
N PRO A 173 -18.16 -8.20 7.48
CA PRO A 173 -19.32 -8.15 8.36
C PRO A 173 -18.90 -8.26 9.83
N GLY A 174 -19.53 -7.49 10.72
CA GLY A 174 -19.18 -7.43 12.14
C GLY A 174 -18.05 -6.46 12.50
N THR A 175 -17.56 -5.68 11.54
CA THR A 175 -16.55 -4.64 11.81
C THR A 175 -17.09 -3.58 12.78
N GLU A 176 -18.39 -3.31 12.79
CA GLU A 176 -19.05 -2.36 13.71
C GLU A 176 -18.78 -2.72 15.18
N ASP A 177 -18.82 -4.01 15.53
CA ASP A 177 -18.51 -4.47 16.90
C ASP A 177 -17.03 -4.21 17.27
N ILE A 178 -16.12 -4.37 16.32
CA ILE A 178 -14.68 -4.05 16.51
C ILE A 178 -14.53 -2.54 16.74
N VAL A 179 -15.17 -1.73 15.91
CA VAL A 179 -15.13 -0.27 16.02
C VAL A 179 -15.60 0.18 17.40
N GLN A 180 -16.71 -0.37 17.88
CA GLN A 180 -17.26 0.02 19.19
C GLN A 180 -16.41 -0.46 20.37
N ARG A 181 -15.74 -1.60 20.26
CA ARG A 181 -15.00 -2.20 21.39
C ARG A 181 -13.50 -1.89 21.40
N LEU A 182 -12.89 -1.75 20.24
CA LEU A 182 -11.43 -1.73 20.10
C LEU A 182 -10.88 -0.44 19.50
N VAL A 183 -11.72 0.41 18.91
CA VAL A 183 -11.28 1.70 18.36
C VAL A 183 -11.65 2.81 19.34
N PRO A 184 -10.68 3.46 20.02
CA PRO A 184 -10.97 4.53 20.99
C PRO A 184 -11.82 5.69 20.42
N MET A 185 -11.70 5.99 19.13
CA MET A 185 -12.51 7.02 18.49
C MET A 185 -13.93 6.56 18.11
N HIS A 186 -14.30 5.30 18.33
CA HIS A 186 -15.61 4.70 18.10
C HIS A 186 -16.24 4.99 16.73
N ARG A 187 -15.42 5.11 15.71
CA ARG A 187 -15.84 5.28 14.31
C ARG A 187 -14.86 4.64 13.34
N LEU A 188 -15.34 4.38 12.15
CA LEU A 188 -14.46 4.07 11.01
C LEU A 188 -13.61 5.29 10.64
N GLY A 189 -12.38 5.05 10.19
CA GLY A 189 -11.60 6.04 9.47
C GLY A 189 -12.14 6.18 8.05
N LYS A 190 -11.89 7.33 7.44
CA LYS A 190 -12.24 7.61 6.04
C LYS A 190 -11.01 7.41 5.14
N PRO A 191 -11.19 6.95 3.89
CA PRO A 191 -10.08 6.88 2.92
C PRO A 191 -9.31 8.19 2.78
N GLU A 192 -10.00 9.34 2.86
CA GLU A 192 -9.41 10.67 2.75
C GLU A 192 -8.47 10.99 3.93
N GLU A 193 -8.72 10.43 5.11
CA GLU A 193 -7.85 10.60 6.28
C GLU A 193 -6.50 9.90 6.06
N VAL A 194 -6.53 8.70 5.46
CA VAL A 194 -5.32 7.98 5.04
C VAL A 194 -4.61 8.72 3.90
N ALA A 195 -5.36 9.13 2.88
CA ALA A 195 -4.84 9.83 1.70
C ALA A 195 -4.17 11.17 2.06
N SER A 196 -4.70 11.91 3.04
CA SER A 196 -4.13 13.16 3.53
C SER A 196 -2.75 12.96 4.15
N LEU A 197 -2.56 11.87 4.92
CA LEU A 197 -1.26 11.54 5.48
C LEU A 197 -0.28 11.06 4.40
N ILE A 198 -0.74 10.25 3.43
CA ILE A 198 0.08 9.87 2.27
C ILE A 198 0.58 11.12 1.56
N HIS A 199 -0.31 12.06 1.27
CA HIS A 199 0.05 13.31 0.59
C HIS A 199 1.07 14.11 1.40
N PHE A 200 0.85 14.31 2.72
CA PHE A 200 1.81 14.99 3.61
C PHE A 200 3.20 14.35 3.53
N LEU A 201 3.30 13.02 3.64
CA LEU A 201 4.56 12.30 3.58
C LEU A 201 5.26 12.42 2.23
N CYS A 202 4.53 12.72 1.14
CA CYS A 202 5.09 12.96 -0.18
C CYS A 202 5.59 14.41 -0.39
N THR A 203 5.36 15.32 0.56
CA THR A 203 5.80 16.72 0.46
C THR A 203 7.13 16.98 1.18
N SER A 204 7.70 18.16 0.93
CA SER A 204 8.90 18.66 1.64
C SER A 204 8.66 18.87 3.15
N SER A 205 7.42 19.04 3.59
CA SER A 205 7.08 19.15 5.01
C SER A 205 7.43 17.89 5.81
N ALA A 206 7.60 16.73 5.15
CA ALA A 206 8.02 15.47 5.75
C ALA A 206 9.47 15.10 5.41
N SER A 207 10.33 16.09 5.07
CA SER A 207 11.70 15.86 4.57
C SER A 207 12.61 15.09 5.52
N TYR A 208 12.33 15.08 6.82
CA TYR A 208 13.11 14.35 7.82
C TYR A 208 12.39 13.11 8.38
N VAL A 209 11.26 12.71 7.75
CA VAL A 209 10.53 11.48 8.09
C VAL A 209 10.94 10.38 7.15
N ASN A 210 11.69 9.37 7.68
CA ASN A 210 12.20 8.24 6.91
C ASN A 210 12.23 6.98 7.80
N GLY A 211 11.78 5.83 7.28
CA GLY A 211 11.71 4.56 8.00
C GLY A 211 10.58 4.46 9.02
N ALA A 212 9.69 5.44 9.08
CA ALA A 212 8.58 5.46 10.03
C ALA A 212 7.41 4.58 9.55
N GLU A 213 6.71 3.97 10.50
CA GLU A 213 5.37 3.41 10.32
C GLU A 213 4.38 4.22 11.15
N ILE A 214 3.43 4.86 10.48
CA ILE A 214 2.47 5.77 11.12
C ILE A 214 1.10 5.14 11.13
N HIS A 215 0.52 5.02 12.31
CA HIS A 215 -0.80 4.43 12.51
C HIS A 215 -1.92 5.42 12.19
N VAL A 216 -2.87 5.02 11.33
CA VAL A 216 -4.12 5.75 11.03
C VAL A 216 -5.29 4.83 11.36
N ASN A 217 -5.59 4.69 12.64
CA ASN A 217 -6.48 3.64 13.14
C ASN A 217 -7.33 4.05 14.36
N GLY A 218 -7.51 5.35 14.59
CA GLY A 218 -8.35 5.85 15.68
C GLY A 218 -7.89 5.42 17.08
N GLY A 219 -6.60 5.10 17.25
CA GLY A 219 -6.03 4.61 18.51
C GLY A 219 -6.15 3.08 18.72
N GLN A 220 -6.61 2.32 17.74
CA GLN A 220 -6.83 0.87 17.87
C GLN A 220 -5.54 0.08 18.24
N HIS A 221 -4.36 0.66 18.06
CA HIS A 221 -3.07 0.02 18.32
C HIS A 221 -2.53 0.20 19.74
N VAL A 222 -3.12 1.07 20.54
CA VAL A 222 -2.73 1.35 21.94
C VAL A 222 -3.52 0.52 22.93
#